data_7c709aadef2b7459b425b303c1bf59dc
#
_entry.id   7c709aadef2b7459b425b303c1bf59dc
#
_cell.length_a   1.000
_cell.length_b   1.000
_cell.length_c   1.000
_cell.angle_alpha   90.00
_cell.angle_beta   90.00
_cell.angle_gamma   90.00
#
_symmetry.space_group_name_H-M   'P 1'
#
loop_
_entity.id
_entity.type
_entity.pdbx_description
1 polymer ?
#
loop_
_entity_poly.entity_id
_entity_poly.type
_entity_poly.pdbx_seq_one_letter_code
_entity_poly.pdbx_strand_id
1 'polypeptide(L)'
;MSLTGKEVAQMHKDYVMQSWARSGADTLPVERAEGIYFYDYDGKKYADMASLLVCSNLGHELPEIVEAIKEQADKMCFMAPAYASEPKSMLAKMLVEAAGADTYKRVFFTNGGAESNENAIKMARMVTGRTKIFSCYRSYHGATLGASNASGDWRRFAAEIGGANGFVKFMNPQMYRDGYTYGVDDEAVTKKALADLDLQLRYEGPQNVA
;
A
#
# COMPACT_ATOMS: atom_id res chain seq x y z
N MET A 1 -9.36 -35.89 -0.21
CA MET A 1 -10.70 -35.40 -0.59
C MET A 1 -10.54 -33.89 -0.86
N SER A 2 -11.03 -33.41 -1.98
CA SER A 2 -11.09 -31.95 -2.24
C SER A 2 -12.24 -31.34 -1.45
N LEU A 3 -12.02 -30.19 -0.83
CA LEU A 3 -13.06 -29.46 -0.11
C LEU A 3 -14.08 -28.88 -1.11
N THR A 4 -15.33 -28.80 -0.70
CA THR A 4 -16.38 -28.09 -1.44
C THR A 4 -16.33 -26.58 -1.15
N GLY A 5 -16.86 -25.76 -2.04
CA GLY A 5 -16.94 -24.30 -1.82
C GLY A 5 -17.68 -23.93 -0.53
N LYS A 6 -18.71 -24.69 -0.15
CA LYS A 6 -19.43 -24.49 1.11
C LYS A 6 -18.55 -24.74 2.33
N GLU A 7 -17.75 -25.81 2.31
CA GLU A 7 -16.82 -26.13 3.39
C GLU A 7 -15.72 -25.08 3.52
N VAL A 8 -15.19 -24.60 2.38
CA VAL A 8 -14.18 -23.52 2.36
C VAL A 8 -14.77 -22.21 2.92
N ALA A 9 -15.97 -21.82 2.49
CA ALA A 9 -16.64 -20.62 2.98
C ALA A 9 -16.96 -20.71 4.50
N GLN A 10 -17.40 -21.90 4.97
CA GLN A 10 -17.67 -22.12 6.38
C GLN A 10 -16.39 -22.05 7.23
N MET A 11 -15.32 -22.73 6.81
CA MET A 11 -14.03 -22.65 7.50
C MET A 11 -13.49 -21.21 7.54
N HIS A 12 -13.62 -20.46 6.43
CA HIS A 12 -13.22 -19.07 6.40
C HIS A 12 -13.98 -18.24 7.44
N LYS A 13 -15.29 -18.45 7.53
CA LYS A 13 -16.16 -17.76 8.48
C LYS A 13 -15.81 -18.10 9.95
N ASP A 14 -15.45 -19.35 10.21
CA ASP A 14 -15.19 -19.85 11.57
C ASP A 14 -13.77 -19.49 12.08
N TYR A 15 -12.77 -19.44 11.18
CA TYR A 15 -11.37 -19.36 11.58
C TYR A 15 -10.62 -18.14 11.04
N VAL A 16 -11.17 -17.36 10.09
CA VAL A 16 -10.50 -16.20 9.52
C VAL A 16 -11.19 -14.92 9.97
N MET A 17 -10.43 -14.05 10.64
CA MET A 17 -10.88 -12.70 10.93
C MET A 17 -10.77 -11.83 9.66
N GLN A 18 -11.91 -11.45 9.10
CA GLN A 18 -11.97 -10.61 7.91
C GLN A 18 -11.61 -9.16 8.24
N SER A 19 -10.57 -8.63 7.59
CA SER A 19 -10.11 -7.26 7.84
C SER A 19 -10.78 -6.19 6.96
N TRP A 20 -11.28 -6.56 5.78
CA TRP A 20 -11.84 -5.64 4.78
C TRP A 20 -13.33 -5.86 4.49
N ALA A 21 -14.00 -6.67 5.27
CA ALA A 21 -15.42 -6.95 5.18
C ALA A 21 -16.10 -6.80 6.53
N ARG A 22 -17.43 -6.74 6.53
CA ARG A 22 -18.19 -6.80 7.77
C ARG A 22 -18.01 -8.18 8.41
N SER A 23 -17.80 -8.21 9.72
CA SER A 23 -17.70 -9.48 10.45
C SER A 23 -18.94 -10.35 10.18
N GLY A 24 -18.71 -11.61 9.83
CA GLY A 24 -19.76 -12.57 9.50
C GLY A 24 -20.40 -12.40 8.12
N ALA A 25 -19.89 -11.53 7.27
CA ALA A 25 -20.34 -11.46 5.89
C ALA A 25 -20.05 -12.77 5.14
N ASP A 26 -20.94 -13.15 4.24
CA ASP A 26 -20.72 -14.28 3.37
C ASP A 26 -19.55 -13.96 2.42
N THR A 27 -18.62 -14.90 2.31
CA THR A 27 -17.47 -14.80 1.42
C THR A 27 -17.65 -15.72 0.23
N LEU A 28 -17.28 -15.22 -0.94
CA LEU A 28 -17.23 -16.01 -2.17
C LEU A 28 -16.01 -16.94 -2.10
N PRO A 29 -16.19 -18.27 -2.10
CA PRO A 29 -15.07 -19.20 -2.14
C PRO A 29 -14.49 -19.27 -3.56
N VAL A 30 -13.29 -18.75 -3.75
CA VAL A 30 -12.59 -18.75 -5.03
C VAL A 30 -11.71 -19.98 -5.13
N GLU A 31 -11.82 -20.72 -6.23
CA GLU A 31 -11.04 -21.93 -6.49
C GLU A 31 -9.79 -21.65 -7.32
N ARG A 32 -9.92 -20.85 -8.39
CA ARG A 32 -8.82 -20.56 -9.32
C ARG A 32 -8.97 -19.20 -9.99
N ALA A 33 -7.90 -18.73 -10.59
CA ALA A 33 -7.91 -17.51 -11.38
C ALA A 33 -7.07 -17.68 -12.65
N GLU A 34 -7.32 -16.88 -13.69
CA GLU A 34 -6.60 -16.90 -14.95
C GLU A 34 -6.81 -15.58 -15.73
N GLY A 35 -5.75 -14.93 -16.16
CA GLY A 35 -5.82 -13.68 -16.89
C GLY A 35 -6.55 -12.60 -16.10
N ILE A 36 -7.69 -12.12 -16.60
CA ILE A 36 -8.53 -11.11 -15.91
C ILE A 36 -9.74 -11.73 -15.20
N TYR A 37 -9.76 -13.03 -14.99
CA TYR A 37 -10.90 -13.74 -14.44
C TYR A 37 -10.50 -14.57 -13.22
N PHE A 38 -11.47 -14.75 -12.32
CA PHE A 38 -11.42 -15.78 -11.28
C PHE A 38 -12.71 -16.61 -11.30
N TYR A 39 -12.67 -17.76 -10.67
CA TYR A 39 -13.73 -18.77 -10.70
C TYR A 39 -14.02 -19.25 -9.30
N ASP A 40 -15.31 -19.44 -8.99
CA ASP A 40 -15.71 -20.10 -7.75
C ASP A 40 -15.66 -21.65 -7.90
N TYR A 41 -15.94 -22.33 -6.81
CA TYR A 41 -15.97 -23.80 -6.76
C TYR A 41 -17.08 -24.44 -7.60
N ASP A 42 -18.08 -23.68 -8.01
CA ASP A 42 -19.15 -24.13 -8.92
C ASP A 42 -18.78 -23.86 -10.39
N GLY A 43 -17.58 -23.35 -10.65
CA GLY A 43 -17.06 -23.02 -11.96
C GLY A 43 -17.61 -21.71 -12.54
N LYS A 44 -18.33 -20.92 -11.77
CA LYS A 44 -18.85 -19.64 -12.24
C LYS A 44 -17.70 -18.64 -12.39
N LYS A 45 -17.67 -17.96 -13.53
CA LYS A 45 -16.65 -17.02 -13.96
C LYS A 45 -16.99 -15.60 -13.53
N TYR A 46 -16.01 -14.89 -12.99
CA TYR A 46 -16.11 -13.47 -12.58
C TYR A 46 -14.99 -12.68 -13.24
N ALA A 47 -15.31 -11.49 -13.76
CA ALA A 47 -14.29 -10.56 -14.22
C ALA A 47 -13.72 -9.75 -13.05
N ASP A 48 -12.41 -9.74 -12.92
CA ASP A 48 -11.69 -8.96 -11.91
C ASP A 48 -11.46 -7.53 -12.41
N MET A 49 -12.43 -6.67 -12.19
CA MET A 49 -12.37 -5.25 -12.61
C MET A 49 -11.54 -4.37 -11.67
N ALA A 50 -11.03 -4.92 -10.58
CA ALA A 50 -10.27 -4.18 -9.57
C ALA A 50 -8.82 -4.69 -9.40
N SER A 51 -8.40 -5.66 -10.20
CA SER A 51 -7.09 -6.33 -10.09
C SER A 51 -6.78 -6.72 -8.63
N LEU A 52 -7.78 -7.29 -7.92
CA LEU A 52 -7.73 -7.61 -6.48
C LEU A 52 -7.06 -6.49 -5.66
N LEU A 53 -7.66 -5.32 -5.61
CA LEU A 53 -7.12 -4.12 -4.96
C LEU A 53 -5.79 -3.65 -5.57
N VAL A 54 -5.70 -3.64 -6.90
CA VAL A 54 -4.54 -3.25 -7.72
C VAL A 54 -3.26 -4.09 -7.49
N CYS A 55 -3.43 -5.32 -6.99
CA CYS A 55 -2.31 -6.24 -6.74
C CYS A 55 -2.01 -7.19 -7.90
N SER A 56 -2.98 -7.44 -8.80
CA SER A 56 -2.87 -8.35 -9.95
C SER A 56 -2.84 -7.62 -11.29
N ASN A 57 -2.06 -6.55 -11.40
CA ASN A 57 -2.05 -5.67 -12.58
C ASN A 57 -1.56 -6.34 -13.87
N LEU A 58 -0.80 -7.43 -13.76
CA LEU A 58 -0.33 -8.24 -14.89
C LEU A 58 -1.31 -9.38 -15.23
N GLY A 59 -2.43 -9.47 -14.51
CA GLY A 59 -3.36 -10.58 -14.59
C GLY A 59 -2.99 -11.73 -13.64
N HIS A 60 -3.93 -12.69 -13.54
CA HIS A 60 -3.77 -13.87 -12.73
C HIS A 60 -2.99 -14.95 -13.47
N GLU A 61 -2.15 -15.69 -12.76
CA GLU A 61 -1.47 -16.88 -13.22
C GLU A 61 -0.66 -16.65 -14.52
N LEU A 62 0.04 -15.51 -14.64
CA LEU A 62 0.94 -15.27 -15.77
C LEU A 62 2.03 -16.34 -15.79
N PRO A 63 2.13 -17.17 -16.86
CA PRO A 63 3.01 -18.34 -16.87
C PRO A 63 4.47 -18.01 -16.56
N GLU A 64 4.99 -16.91 -17.08
CA GLU A 64 6.39 -16.49 -16.89
C GLU A 64 6.69 -16.20 -15.42
N ILE A 65 5.74 -15.62 -14.67
CA ILE A 65 5.88 -15.35 -13.24
C ILE A 65 5.80 -16.65 -12.45
N VAL A 66 4.83 -17.50 -12.79
CA VAL A 66 4.62 -18.79 -12.10
C VAL A 66 5.85 -19.68 -12.24
N GLU A 67 6.39 -19.81 -13.44
CA GLU A 67 7.61 -20.61 -13.68
C GLU A 67 8.84 -20.01 -12.97
N ALA A 68 9.04 -18.71 -12.99
CA ALA A 68 10.12 -18.06 -12.25
C ALA A 68 10.04 -18.31 -10.74
N ILE A 69 8.83 -18.33 -10.17
CA ILE A 69 8.61 -18.66 -8.75
C ILE A 69 8.99 -20.14 -8.48
N LYS A 70 8.56 -21.07 -9.32
CA LYS A 70 8.87 -22.48 -9.18
C LYS A 70 10.38 -22.73 -9.26
N GLU A 71 11.04 -22.19 -10.28
CA GLU A 71 12.50 -22.31 -10.46
C GLU A 71 13.26 -21.74 -9.25
N GLN A 72 12.83 -20.59 -8.74
CA GLN A 72 13.48 -20.01 -7.57
C GLN A 72 13.20 -20.82 -6.29
N ALA A 73 12.00 -21.36 -6.13
CA ALA A 73 11.62 -22.20 -4.98
C ALA A 73 12.44 -23.51 -4.96
N ASP A 74 12.65 -24.13 -6.11
CA ASP A 74 13.50 -25.32 -6.24
C ASP A 74 14.98 -25.01 -5.91
N LYS A 75 15.44 -23.81 -6.24
CA LYS A 75 16.81 -23.37 -5.98
C LYS A 75 17.03 -22.92 -4.52
N MET A 76 16.13 -22.08 -4.00
CA MET A 76 16.22 -21.51 -2.65
C MET A 76 14.97 -20.71 -2.29
N CYS A 77 14.22 -21.14 -1.29
CA CYS A 77 13.02 -20.44 -0.81
C CYS A 77 13.31 -19.22 0.05
N PHE A 78 14.36 -19.25 0.86
CA PHE A 78 14.65 -18.21 1.86
C PHE A 78 16.15 -18.00 2.07
N MET A 79 16.52 -16.74 2.29
CA MET A 79 17.86 -16.36 2.76
C MET A 79 17.76 -15.17 3.71
N ALA A 80 18.50 -15.20 4.80
CA ALA A 80 18.51 -14.11 5.77
C ALA A 80 18.97 -12.78 5.15
N PRO A 81 18.47 -11.61 5.63
CA PRO A 81 18.72 -10.30 5.02
C PRO A 81 20.20 -9.92 4.87
N ALA A 82 21.07 -10.46 5.73
CA ALA A 82 22.51 -10.20 5.70
C ALA A 82 23.23 -10.80 4.48
N TYR A 83 22.59 -11.77 3.80
CA TYR A 83 23.19 -12.43 2.66
C TYR A 83 22.67 -11.86 1.33
N ALA A 84 23.52 -11.83 0.32
CA ALA A 84 23.15 -11.47 -1.02
C ALA A 84 22.45 -12.65 -1.72
N SER A 85 21.41 -12.36 -2.49
CA SER A 85 20.78 -13.31 -3.41
C SER A 85 20.60 -12.64 -4.76
N GLU A 86 20.70 -13.44 -5.81
CA GLU A 86 20.59 -12.94 -7.19
C GLU A 86 19.28 -12.22 -7.47
N PRO A 87 18.07 -12.77 -7.17
CA PRO A 87 16.81 -12.09 -7.47
C PRO A 87 16.68 -10.75 -6.75
N LYS A 88 17.06 -10.70 -5.47
CA LYS A 88 17.00 -9.47 -4.67
C LYS A 88 17.95 -8.39 -5.21
N SER A 89 19.18 -8.77 -5.58
CA SER A 89 20.18 -7.84 -6.10
C SER A 89 19.81 -7.31 -7.49
N MET A 90 19.32 -8.19 -8.37
CA MET A 90 18.85 -7.80 -9.69
C MET A 90 17.64 -6.87 -9.62
N LEU A 91 16.64 -7.20 -8.80
CA LEU A 91 15.48 -6.34 -8.62
C LEU A 91 15.87 -4.97 -8.06
N ALA A 92 16.77 -4.91 -7.08
CA ALA A 92 17.24 -3.64 -6.52
C ALA A 92 17.91 -2.77 -7.60
N LYS A 93 18.76 -3.36 -8.45
CA LYS A 93 19.39 -2.66 -9.56
C LYS A 93 18.35 -2.10 -10.54
N MET A 94 17.42 -2.94 -10.99
CA MET A 94 16.37 -2.53 -11.94
C MET A 94 15.49 -1.39 -11.37
N LEU A 95 15.12 -1.45 -10.09
CA LEU A 95 14.35 -0.41 -9.45
C LEU A 95 15.11 0.92 -9.35
N VAL A 96 16.39 0.89 -9.00
CA VAL A 96 17.23 2.09 -8.94
C VAL A 96 17.39 2.72 -10.33
N GLU A 97 17.65 1.92 -11.35
CA GLU A 97 17.77 2.39 -12.73
C GLU A 97 16.46 3.00 -13.24
N ALA A 98 15.32 2.34 -12.99
CA ALA A 98 14.01 2.83 -13.39
C ALA A 98 13.56 4.10 -12.64
N ALA A 99 13.90 4.23 -11.36
CA ALA A 99 13.56 5.40 -10.55
C ALA A 99 14.48 6.62 -10.79
N GLY A 100 15.61 6.44 -11.44
CA GLY A 100 16.64 7.46 -11.67
C GLY A 100 17.83 7.32 -10.74
N ALA A 101 18.86 6.64 -11.23
CA ALA A 101 20.07 6.29 -10.48
C ALA A 101 20.87 7.50 -9.95
N ASP A 102 20.64 8.70 -10.46
CA ASP A 102 21.25 9.92 -9.94
C ASP A 102 20.71 10.33 -8.58
N THR A 103 19.42 10.09 -8.36
CA THR A 103 18.71 10.42 -7.11
C THR A 103 18.64 9.23 -6.16
N TYR A 104 18.24 8.06 -6.65
CA TYR A 104 18.01 6.87 -5.85
C TYR A 104 19.19 5.92 -5.97
N LYS A 105 19.79 5.52 -4.85
CA LYS A 105 21.02 4.71 -4.84
C LYS A 105 20.81 3.30 -4.31
N ARG A 106 19.80 3.06 -3.49
CA ARG A 106 19.59 1.78 -2.81
C ARG A 106 18.10 1.51 -2.58
N VAL A 107 17.74 0.24 -2.52
CA VAL A 107 16.40 -0.24 -2.20
C VAL A 107 16.41 -0.92 -0.84
N PHE A 108 15.44 -0.59 -0.01
CA PHE A 108 15.15 -1.28 1.23
C PHE A 108 13.87 -2.11 1.03
N PHE A 109 14.01 -3.42 1.05
CA PHE A 109 12.89 -4.34 0.86
C PHE A 109 12.16 -4.61 2.17
N THR A 110 10.85 -4.65 2.13
CA THR A 110 9.95 -4.94 3.25
C THR A 110 8.89 -5.96 2.82
N ASN A 111 8.11 -6.48 3.80
CA ASN A 111 7.05 -7.44 3.53
C ASN A 111 5.73 -6.80 3.07
N GLY A 112 5.59 -5.48 3.20
CA GLY A 112 4.37 -4.80 2.79
C GLY A 112 4.47 -3.28 2.90
N GLY A 113 3.47 -2.57 2.32
CA GLY A 113 3.45 -1.11 2.27
C GLY A 113 3.43 -0.43 3.64
N ALA A 114 2.72 -1.00 4.62
CA ALA A 114 2.71 -0.47 5.98
C ALA A 114 4.12 -0.46 6.61
N GLU A 115 4.85 -1.57 6.47
CA GLU A 115 6.23 -1.69 6.96
C GLU A 115 7.17 -0.75 6.20
N SER A 116 6.97 -0.56 4.89
CA SER A 116 7.73 0.42 4.10
C SER A 116 7.53 1.84 4.63
N ASN A 117 6.30 2.23 4.91
CA ASN A 117 5.98 3.54 5.48
C ASN A 117 6.56 3.73 6.88
N GLU A 118 6.48 2.72 7.77
CA GLU A 118 7.10 2.78 9.09
C GLU A 118 8.62 3.01 9.02
N ASN A 119 9.30 2.29 8.12
CA ASN A 119 10.74 2.47 7.93
C ASN A 119 11.08 3.82 7.30
N ALA A 120 10.29 4.32 6.35
CA ALA A 120 10.47 5.66 5.78
C ALA A 120 10.33 6.75 6.85
N ILE A 121 9.28 6.69 7.68
CA ILE A 121 9.05 7.61 8.80
C ILE A 121 10.21 7.56 9.79
N LYS A 122 10.64 6.36 10.15
CA LYS A 122 11.78 6.15 11.05
C LYS A 122 13.07 6.77 10.48
N MET A 123 13.38 6.49 9.21
CA MET A 123 14.58 7.03 8.56
C MET A 123 14.54 8.55 8.46
N ALA A 124 13.39 9.14 8.05
CA ALA A 124 13.23 10.58 8.00
C ALA A 124 13.51 11.24 9.34
N ARG A 125 12.92 10.72 10.42
CA ARG A 125 13.15 11.22 11.78
C ARG A 125 14.60 11.06 12.25
N MET A 126 15.23 9.93 11.95
CA MET A 126 16.63 9.67 12.32
C MET A 126 17.61 10.60 11.59
N VAL A 127 17.41 10.83 10.29
CA VAL A 127 18.31 11.66 9.48
C VAL A 127 18.16 13.14 9.80
N THR A 128 16.94 13.60 10.03
CA THR A 128 16.65 15.02 10.27
C THR A 128 16.70 15.45 11.73
N GLY A 129 16.58 14.52 12.67
CA GLY A 129 16.36 14.80 14.08
C GLY A 129 14.99 15.43 14.39
N ARG A 130 14.07 15.44 13.42
CA ARG A 130 12.76 16.10 13.50
C ARG A 130 11.65 15.07 13.68
N THR A 131 10.49 15.51 14.14
CA THR A 131 9.43 14.58 14.58
C THR A 131 8.18 14.61 13.71
N LYS A 132 7.87 15.75 13.07
CA LYS A 132 6.61 15.90 12.33
C LYS A 132 6.68 15.26 10.96
N ILE A 133 5.61 14.54 10.62
CA ILE A 133 5.40 13.91 9.31
C ILE A 133 4.15 14.54 8.69
N PHE A 134 4.28 15.10 7.51
CA PHE A 134 3.16 15.59 6.73
C PHE A 134 2.61 14.50 5.83
N SER A 135 1.29 14.39 5.79
CA SER A 135 0.58 13.44 4.93
C SER A 135 -0.75 14.00 4.44
N CYS A 136 -1.24 13.47 3.34
CA CYS A 136 -2.42 14.00 2.68
C CYS A 136 -3.71 13.40 3.26
N TYR A 137 -4.77 14.20 3.38
CA TYR A 137 -6.11 13.66 3.60
C TYR A 137 -6.53 12.74 2.45
N ARG A 138 -7.41 11.77 2.74
CA ARG A 138 -7.93 10.78 1.79
C ARG A 138 -6.86 9.82 1.24
N SER A 139 -5.77 9.65 1.94
CA SER A 139 -4.71 8.67 1.65
C SER A 139 -4.81 7.46 2.57
N TYR A 140 -4.28 6.32 2.11
CA TYR A 140 -4.12 5.12 2.94
C TYR A 140 -2.68 4.64 2.88
N HIS A 141 -2.06 4.49 4.04
CA HIS A 141 -0.65 4.13 4.18
C HIS A 141 -0.41 2.82 4.92
N GLY A 142 -1.45 2.22 5.49
CA GLY A 142 -1.36 0.95 6.21
C GLY A 142 -2.08 0.95 7.55
N ALA A 143 -2.06 -0.19 8.23
CA ALA A 143 -2.77 -0.41 9.48
C ALA A 143 -1.85 -0.49 10.72
N THR A 144 -0.54 -0.33 10.58
CA THR A 144 0.40 -0.19 11.70
C THR A 144 0.29 1.20 12.34
N LEU A 145 0.84 1.41 13.52
CA LEU A 145 0.63 2.64 14.26
C LEU A 145 1.06 3.90 13.48
N GLY A 146 2.28 3.95 12.96
CA GLY A 146 2.76 5.10 12.18
C GLY A 146 2.06 5.23 10.84
N ALA A 147 1.92 4.13 10.10
CA ALA A 147 1.23 4.14 8.80
C ALA A 147 -0.25 4.53 8.91
N SER A 148 -0.94 4.07 9.95
CA SER A 148 -2.33 4.46 10.23
C SER A 148 -2.45 5.93 10.59
N ASN A 149 -1.55 6.46 11.42
CA ASN A 149 -1.50 7.89 11.74
C ASN A 149 -1.09 8.75 10.54
N ALA A 150 -0.28 8.24 9.62
CA ALA A 150 -0.01 8.89 8.34
C ALA A 150 -1.22 8.85 7.39
N SER A 151 -2.11 7.84 7.49
CA SER A 151 -3.31 7.72 6.66
C SER A 151 -4.26 8.90 6.88
N GLY A 152 -4.84 9.40 5.80
CA GLY A 152 -5.75 10.54 5.80
C GLY A 152 -7.22 10.18 5.60
N ASP A 153 -7.56 8.88 5.47
CA ASP A 153 -8.93 8.41 5.31
C ASP A 153 -9.59 8.04 6.67
N TRP A 154 -10.87 7.68 6.62
CA TRP A 154 -11.67 7.38 7.81
C TRP A 154 -11.18 6.16 8.62
N ARG A 155 -10.41 5.24 8.01
CA ARG A 155 -9.88 4.05 8.69
C ARG A 155 -8.91 4.39 9.82
N ARG A 156 -8.28 5.59 9.76
CA ARG A 156 -7.40 6.07 10.82
C ARG A 156 -8.12 6.33 12.15
N PHE A 157 -9.42 6.61 12.15
CA PHE A 157 -10.13 6.99 13.37
C PHE A 157 -10.04 5.95 14.48
N ALA A 158 -9.99 4.68 14.14
CA ALA A 158 -9.82 3.60 15.12
C ALA A 158 -8.39 3.59 15.74
N ALA A 159 -7.39 4.08 15.02
CA ALA A 159 -5.99 4.08 15.44
C ALA A 159 -5.55 5.40 16.09
N GLU A 160 -6.30 6.48 15.91
CA GLU A 160 -5.98 7.79 16.51
C GLU A 160 -6.25 7.83 18.03
N ILE A 161 -7.00 6.91 18.59
CA ILE A 161 -7.24 6.80 20.03
C ILE A 161 -5.93 6.34 20.68
N GLY A 162 -5.17 7.28 21.23
CA GLY A 162 -3.84 7.03 21.79
C GLY A 162 -2.73 6.92 20.74
N GLY A 163 -2.97 7.48 19.55
CA GLY A 163 -2.07 7.41 18.40
C GLY A 163 -0.71 8.11 18.56
N ALA A 164 0.15 7.90 17.58
CA ALA A 164 1.47 8.50 17.56
C ALA A 164 1.41 10.01 17.29
N ASN A 165 2.15 10.79 18.05
CA ASN A 165 2.24 12.24 17.89
C ASN A 165 3.07 12.63 16.65
N GLY A 166 2.84 13.85 16.16
CA GLY A 166 3.64 14.47 15.11
C GLY A 166 3.17 14.15 13.68
N PHE A 167 1.93 13.72 13.49
CA PHE A 167 1.35 13.56 12.16
C PHE A 167 0.43 14.73 11.82
N VAL A 168 0.75 15.45 10.75
CA VAL A 168 0.01 16.62 10.27
C VAL A 168 -0.62 16.31 8.92
N LYS A 169 -1.90 16.64 8.76
CA LYS A 169 -2.62 16.38 7.52
C LYS A 169 -2.79 17.67 6.73
N PHE A 170 -2.50 17.62 5.43
CA PHE A 170 -2.83 18.68 4.50
C PHE A 170 -3.91 18.25 3.50
N MET A 171 -4.58 19.22 2.88
CA MET A 171 -5.65 18.94 1.95
C MET A 171 -5.12 18.38 0.63
N ASN A 172 -5.80 17.37 0.11
CA ASN A 172 -5.55 16.87 -1.22
C ASN A 172 -6.05 17.91 -2.25
N PRO A 173 -5.27 18.31 -3.26
CA PRO A 173 -5.69 19.29 -4.27
C PRO A 173 -6.67 18.69 -5.29
N GLN A 174 -7.80 18.15 -4.82
CA GLN A 174 -8.87 17.64 -5.68
C GLN A 174 -9.85 18.75 -6.06
N MET A 175 -9.89 19.14 -7.32
CA MET A 175 -10.74 20.20 -7.85
C MET A 175 -12.23 19.96 -7.60
N TYR A 176 -12.67 18.71 -7.65
CA TYR A 176 -14.09 18.37 -7.59
C TYR A 176 -14.70 18.36 -6.18
N ARG A 177 -13.93 17.98 -5.14
CA ARG A 177 -14.52 17.65 -3.83
C ARG A 177 -13.93 18.37 -2.63
N ASP A 178 -12.69 18.82 -2.70
CA ASP A 178 -11.95 19.24 -1.52
C ASP A 178 -11.82 20.76 -1.37
N GLY A 179 -12.84 21.50 -1.78
CA GLY A 179 -12.92 22.97 -1.63
C GLY A 179 -12.15 23.75 -2.71
N TYR A 180 -11.61 23.08 -3.69
CA TYR A 180 -11.06 23.68 -4.89
C TYR A 180 -12.18 23.79 -5.92
N THR A 181 -12.36 24.98 -6.49
CA THR A 181 -13.50 25.28 -7.36
C THR A 181 -13.42 24.47 -8.66
N TYR A 182 -14.49 23.71 -8.94
CA TYR A 182 -14.64 22.99 -10.22
C TYR A 182 -14.63 23.99 -11.40
N GLY A 183 -13.87 23.67 -12.44
CA GLY A 183 -13.75 24.52 -13.64
C GLY A 183 -12.67 25.60 -13.58
N VAL A 184 -11.91 25.68 -12.49
CA VAL A 184 -10.67 26.47 -12.42
C VAL A 184 -9.55 25.65 -13.08
N ASP A 185 -8.63 26.35 -13.75
CA ASP A 185 -7.49 25.69 -14.38
C ASP A 185 -6.53 25.05 -13.36
N ASP A 186 -5.77 24.05 -13.81
CA ASP A 186 -4.86 23.27 -12.97
C ASP A 186 -3.76 24.14 -12.32
N GLU A 187 -3.34 25.23 -12.98
CA GLU A 187 -2.32 26.12 -12.46
C GLU A 187 -2.84 26.90 -11.24
N ALA A 188 -4.06 27.42 -11.31
CA ALA A 188 -4.68 28.13 -10.19
C ALA A 188 -4.91 27.21 -8.99
N VAL A 189 -5.34 25.96 -9.23
CA VAL A 189 -5.50 24.95 -8.18
C VAL A 189 -4.16 24.60 -7.55
N THR A 190 -3.13 24.36 -8.35
CA THR A 190 -1.78 24.07 -7.88
C THR A 190 -1.23 25.22 -7.03
N LYS A 191 -1.35 26.44 -7.50
CA LYS A 191 -0.90 27.63 -6.77
C LYS A 191 -1.58 27.77 -5.41
N LYS A 192 -2.90 27.57 -5.37
CA LYS A 192 -3.65 27.59 -4.12
C LYS A 192 -3.21 26.49 -3.16
N ALA A 193 -3.11 25.25 -3.64
CA ALA A 193 -2.70 24.10 -2.83
C ALA A 193 -1.30 24.29 -2.22
N LEU A 194 -0.36 24.80 -3.00
CA LEU A 194 0.99 25.11 -2.53
C LEU A 194 1.00 26.24 -1.50
N ALA A 195 0.18 27.30 -1.69
CA ALA A 195 0.06 28.39 -0.73
C ALA A 195 -0.55 27.92 0.60
N ASP A 196 -1.58 27.08 0.56
CA ASP A 196 -2.20 26.49 1.75
C ASP A 196 -1.20 25.58 2.51
N LEU A 197 -0.43 24.77 1.79
CA LEU A 197 0.61 23.91 2.37
C LEU A 197 1.74 24.74 2.99
N ASP A 198 2.22 25.79 2.31
CA ASP A 198 3.25 26.70 2.84
C ASP A 198 2.79 27.38 4.14
N LEU A 199 1.55 27.86 4.16
CA LEU A 199 0.97 28.46 5.35
C LEU A 199 0.89 27.47 6.51
N GLN A 200 0.46 26.24 6.25
CA GLN A 200 0.39 25.19 7.26
C GLN A 200 1.79 24.83 7.78
N LEU A 201 2.78 24.69 6.89
CA LEU A 201 4.17 24.43 7.28
C LEU A 201 4.73 25.52 8.20
N ARG A 202 4.42 26.79 7.93
CA ARG A 202 4.83 27.93 8.79
C ARG A 202 4.24 27.83 10.19
N TYR A 203 2.96 27.47 10.33
CA TYR A 203 2.33 27.31 11.64
C TYR A 203 2.80 26.08 12.40
N GLU A 204 3.15 25.00 11.70
CA GLU A 204 3.69 23.78 12.30
C GLU A 204 5.18 23.87 12.65
N GLY A 205 5.88 24.89 12.16
CA GLY A 205 7.32 25.09 12.31
C GLY A 205 8.13 24.22 11.36
N PRO A 206 8.62 24.76 10.22
CA PRO A 206 9.35 24.00 9.20
C PRO A 206 10.56 23.23 9.75
N GLN A 207 11.18 23.77 10.80
CA GLN A 207 12.33 23.14 11.49
C GLN A 207 11.96 21.85 12.23
N ASN A 208 10.68 21.55 12.43
CA ASN A 208 10.20 20.34 13.11
C ASN A 208 9.75 19.24 12.12
N VAL A 209 9.72 19.53 10.82
CA VAL A 209 9.24 18.60 9.79
C VAL A 209 10.40 17.76 9.27
N ALA A 210 10.23 16.42 9.38
CA ALA A 210 11.21 15.40 9.03
C ALA A 210 11.26 15.10 7.52
#